data_bbbb25212870337f65ca0f2dbf1dd904
#
_entry.id   bbbb25212870337f65ca0f2dbf1dd904
#
_cell.length_a   1.000
_cell.length_b   1.000
_cell.length_c   1.000
_cell.angle_alpha   90.00
_cell.angle_beta   90.00
_cell.angle_gamma   90.00
#
_symmetry.space_group_name_H-M   'P 1'
#
loop_
_entity.id
_entity.type
_entity.pdbx_description
1 polymer ?
#
loop_
_entity_poly.entity_id
_entity_poly.type
_entity_poly.pdbx_seq_one_letter_code
_entity_poly.pdbx_strand_id
1 'polypeptide(L)'
;MRLFLFILLTSFYLQAQTHFRINQVGYLQNENKVAVAFSKVPLTQKVYLVDAQTDKTVLTPKIKAVTNGNWGTFDYYYELDFSKIQKIGNYYLKSGDDKSTIFPIGTKLYAGIPDLLLRFMRQQRCGYNPELDVYCHQKDGYSFYGPMKDTTFVDVSGGWHDAGDQLKYLITSSYATAHMLKTYELYPNKFEDKVDALGKPGANGIPDILDEAKWGLDWLLKVHPDPKSLVHQIADDRDHAGYKMPDNDNSDYGWGANSYRPAYFATGEPQGLGKFMSSATGVSNLAGRCAAAFALGAKLWKYDAEFAARCAEAAKTVYALGKEKPGYQQGNSVKAPYRYNESTWYDDMEWGAAELYRLTGDKSYLDDAKEFALKSNTEDSWTVKDTTDHYRLYPFLNFGHFVLHELVDKDFQKKLESYYEEGIRYTLNRANRNPFKVGVPFLWCSNNFLSSLAGQLILFEKMTGSKKYNEYLLLQRDWLLGRNPWGTSMYSGIPENGEFPREVHTSLYALKKLEVPGGLVDGPVYASIYNNLIGIHLLHPDEFAEFQNNHVVYHDDLGDYSTNEPTMDGTAGSLLMMAHFL
;
A
#
# COMPACT_ATOMS: atom_id res chain seq x y z
N MET A 1 -63.03 16.72 -44.96
CA MET A 1 -62.19 15.52 -44.74
C MET A 1 -61.10 15.92 -43.76
N ARG A 2 -61.28 15.63 -42.45
CA ARG A 2 -60.32 15.97 -41.40
C ARG A 2 -59.42 14.77 -41.18
N LEU A 3 -58.14 14.93 -41.46
CA LEU A 3 -57.08 13.93 -41.24
C LEU A 3 -56.73 13.93 -39.76
N PHE A 4 -57.01 12.85 -39.01
CA PHE A 4 -56.54 12.67 -37.66
C PHE A 4 -55.14 12.03 -37.73
N LEU A 5 -54.12 12.83 -37.35
CA LEU A 5 -52.76 12.36 -37.18
C LEU A 5 -52.64 11.65 -35.82
N PHE A 6 -52.55 10.33 -35.79
CA PHE A 6 -52.21 9.56 -34.57
C PHE A 6 -50.69 9.62 -34.37
N ILE A 7 -50.25 10.44 -33.41
CA ILE A 7 -48.87 10.42 -32.93
C ILE A 7 -48.77 9.25 -31.95
N LEU A 8 -48.15 8.14 -32.39
CA LEU A 8 -47.70 7.07 -31.50
C LEU A 8 -46.50 7.61 -30.66
N LEU A 9 -46.77 8.01 -29.43
CA LEU A 9 -45.74 8.21 -28.43
C LEU A 9 -45.21 6.85 -27.99
N THR A 10 -44.18 6.33 -28.64
CA THR A 10 -43.35 5.27 -28.10
C THR A 10 -42.55 5.84 -26.95
N SER A 11 -43.01 5.65 -25.74
CA SER A 11 -42.20 5.85 -24.55
C SER A 11 -41.04 4.84 -24.59
N PHE A 12 -39.88 5.28 -25.03
CA PHE A 12 -38.64 4.58 -24.75
C PHE A 12 -38.44 4.67 -23.23
N TYR A 13 -38.81 3.63 -22.52
CA TYR A 13 -38.28 3.42 -21.19
C TYR A 13 -36.79 3.18 -21.37
N LEU A 14 -35.98 4.21 -21.14
CA LEU A 14 -34.58 4.00 -20.88
C LEU A 14 -34.52 3.14 -19.60
N GLN A 15 -34.33 1.84 -19.80
CA GLN A 15 -34.09 0.94 -18.68
C GLN A 15 -32.74 1.36 -18.11
N ALA A 16 -32.72 1.89 -16.89
CA ALA A 16 -31.47 2.33 -16.29
C ALA A 16 -30.58 1.10 -16.05
N GLN A 17 -29.34 1.20 -16.49
CA GLN A 17 -28.34 0.15 -16.41
C GLN A 17 -28.06 -0.25 -14.96
N THR A 18 -27.94 -1.56 -14.73
CA THR A 18 -27.46 -2.13 -13.47
C THR A 18 -25.97 -2.42 -13.57
N HIS A 19 -25.18 -1.78 -12.73
CA HIS A 19 -23.74 -2.00 -12.64
C HIS A 19 -23.46 -3.09 -11.60
N PHE A 20 -22.60 -4.04 -11.94
CA PHE A 20 -22.13 -5.08 -11.04
C PHE A 20 -20.66 -4.85 -10.71
N ARG A 21 -20.29 -5.00 -9.44
CA ARG A 21 -18.92 -4.91 -8.96
C ARG A 21 -18.54 -6.17 -8.21
N ILE A 22 -17.48 -6.80 -8.65
CA ILE A 22 -17.00 -8.09 -8.19
C ILE A 22 -15.50 -8.02 -7.94
N ASN A 23 -14.97 -9.00 -7.22
CA ASN A 23 -13.53 -9.25 -7.20
C ASN A 23 -13.14 -9.91 -8.54
N GLN A 24 -12.34 -9.23 -9.33
CA GLN A 24 -11.97 -9.66 -10.68
C GLN A 24 -10.91 -10.77 -10.68
N VAL A 25 -10.07 -10.86 -9.63
CA VAL A 25 -9.18 -12.02 -9.42
C VAL A 25 -10.00 -13.26 -9.10
N GLY A 26 -11.21 -13.07 -8.57
CA GLY A 26 -12.16 -14.13 -8.26
C GLY A 26 -12.26 -14.45 -6.78
N TYR A 27 -12.99 -15.51 -6.49
CA TYR A 27 -13.33 -15.91 -5.14
C TYR A 27 -12.80 -17.32 -4.85
N LEU A 28 -12.21 -17.50 -3.67
CA LEU A 28 -11.81 -18.83 -3.23
C LEU A 28 -13.04 -19.72 -3.00
N GLN A 29 -12.89 -21.00 -3.27
CA GLN A 29 -14.00 -21.98 -3.29
C GLN A 29 -14.85 -21.95 -2.02
N ASN A 30 -14.21 -21.87 -0.85
CA ASN A 30 -14.87 -22.04 0.46
C ASN A 30 -15.06 -20.72 1.24
N GLU A 31 -14.82 -19.55 0.63
CA GLU A 31 -15.03 -18.26 1.28
C GLU A 31 -16.44 -17.69 1.04
N ASN A 32 -16.80 -16.65 1.78
CA ASN A 32 -17.98 -15.83 1.50
C ASN A 32 -17.74 -15.04 0.21
N LYS A 33 -18.76 -15.00 -0.66
CA LYS A 33 -18.70 -14.37 -2.00
C LYS A 33 -19.81 -13.35 -2.14
N VAL A 34 -19.44 -12.06 -2.09
CA VAL A 34 -20.41 -10.96 -2.09
C VAL A 34 -20.03 -9.92 -3.14
N ALA A 35 -20.89 -9.74 -4.12
CA ALA A 35 -20.79 -8.65 -5.09
C ALA A 35 -21.66 -7.44 -4.67
N VAL A 36 -21.48 -6.31 -5.34
CA VAL A 36 -22.38 -5.15 -5.27
C VAL A 36 -23.06 -4.96 -6.62
N ALA A 37 -24.37 -4.74 -6.58
CA ALA A 37 -25.10 -4.18 -7.73
C ALA A 37 -25.62 -2.79 -7.36
N PHE A 38 -25.63 -1.86 -8.32
CA PHE A 38 -26.21 -0.55 -8.12
C PHE A 38 -26.78 0.05 -9.41
N SER A 39 -27.73 0.97 -9.26
CA SER A 39 -28.44 1.57 -10.39
C SER A 39 -29.14 2.88 -9.98
N LYS A 40 -29.60 3.65 -10.97
CA LYS A 40 -30.39 4.88 -10.76
C LYS A 40 -31.87 4.59 -10.47
N VAL A 41 -32.33 3.36 -10.70
CA VAL A 41 -33.71 2.93 -10.45
C VAL A 41 -33.71 1.63 -9.64
N PRO A 42 -34.81 1.28 -8.97
CA PRO A 42 -34.88 0.01 -8.23
C PRO A 42 -34.61 -1.20 -9.14
N LEU A 43 -33.93 -2.21 -8.61
CA LEU A 43 -33.71 -3.48 -9.28
C LEU A 43 -35.04 -4.24 -9.36
N THR A 44 -35.63 -4.31 -10.53
CA THR A 44 -36.93 -4.97 -10.79
C THR A 44 -36.79 -6.38 -11.32
N GLN A 45 -35.67 -6.69 -11.95
CA GLN A 45 -35.38 -8.00 -12.50
C GLN A 45 -34.57 -8.87 -11.55
N LYS A 46 -34.74 -10.18 -11.67
CA LYS A 46 -33.95 -11.14 -10.90
C LYS A 46 -32.49 -11.12 -11.32
N VAL A 47 -31.60 -11.24 -10.36
CA VAL A 47 -30.18 -11.46 -10.60
C VAL A 47 -29.88 -12.95 -10.64
N TYR A 48 -29.10 -13.38 -11.58
CA TYR A 48 -28.64 -14.75 -11.75
C TYR A 48 -27.13 -14.82 -11.76
N LEU A 49 -26.58 -15.86 -11.14
CA LEU A 49 -25.21 -16.28 -11.35
C LEU A 49 -25.22 -17.29 -12.51
N VAL A 50 -24.44 -17.03 -13.53
CA VAL A 50 -24.42 -17.79 -14.79
C VAL A 50 -23.02 -18.40 -14.96
N ASP A 51 -22.97 -19.66 -15.34
CA ASP A 51 -21.74 -20.36 -15.73
C ASP A 51 -21.32 -19.84 -17.11
N ALA A 52 -20.14 -19.23 -17.19
CA ALA A 52 -19.69 -18.53 -18.40
C ALA A 52 -19.36 -19.46 -19.56
N GLN A 53 -19.12 -20.75 -19.30
CA GLN A 53 -18.84 -21.74 -20.35
C GLN A 53 -20.13 -22.28 -21.00
N THR A 54 -21.18 -22.44 -20.19
CA THR A 54 -22.42 -23.10 -20.66
C THR A 54 -23.59 -22.12 -20.88
N ASP A 55 -23.44 -20.88 -20.47
CA ASP A 55 -24.46 -19.82 -20.42
C ASP A 55 -25.73 -20.22 -19.64
N LYS A 56 -25.58 -21.13 -18.66
CA LYS A 56 -26.68 -21.61 -17.82
C LYS A 56 -26.67 -20.95 -16.45
N THR A 57 -27.86 -20.56 -16.00
CA THR A 57 -28.05 -20.12 -14.61
C THR A 57 -27.72 -21.27 -13.65
N VAL A 58 -26.83 -21.03 -12.70
CA VAL A 58 -26.40 -22.00 -11.68
C VAL A 58 -26.89 -21.65 -10.29
N LEU A 59 -27.18 -20.37 -10.03
CA LEU A 59 -27.65 -19.88 -8.75
C LEU A 59 -28.42 -18.58 -8.91
N THR A 60 -29.38 -18.34 -8.03
CA THR A 60 -29.96 -17.01 -7.78
C THR A 60 -29.33 -16.49 -6.48
N PRO A 61 -28.50 -15.42 -6.51
CA PRO A 61 -27.89 -14.84 -5.31
C PRO A 61 -28.95 -14.39 -4.31
N LYS A 62 -28.60 -14.41 -3.02
CA LYS A 62 -29.39 -13.73 -2.00
C LYS A 62 -29.15 -12.23 -2.13
N ILE A 63 -30.21 -11.47 -2.35
CA ILE A 63 -30.16 -10.02 -2.55
C ILE A 63 -30.54 -9.32 -1.24
N LYS A 64 -29.73 -8.35 -0.83
CA LYS A 64 -30.01 -7.48 0.31
C LYS A 64 -29.83 -6.02 -0.12
N ALA A 65 -30.91 -5.24 -0.04
CA ALA A 65 -30.81 -3.80 -0.27
C ALA A 65 -29.92 -3.14 0.78
N VAL A 66 -29.06 -2.23 0.33
CA VAL A 66 -28.20 -1.42 1.19
C VAL A 66 -28.83 -0.04 1.32
N THR A 67 -29.22 0.32 2.52
CA THR A 67 -29.92 1.59 2.80
C THR A 67 -29.01 2.65 3.42
N ASN A 68 -27.76 2.30 3.73
CA ASN A 68 -26.80 3.17 4.41
C ASN A 68 -25.82 3.78 3.41
N GLY A 69 -25.98 5.06 3.14
CA GLY A 69 -25.10 5.85 2.29
C GLY A 69 -25.37 5.68 0.79
N ASN A 70 -25.13 6.76 0.06
CA ASN A 70 -25.20 6.80 -1.40
C ASN A 70 -23.79 6.95 -1.96
N TRP A 71 -23.62 6.57 -3.22
CA TRP A 71 -22.38 6.80 -3.95
C TRP A 71 -22.67 7.43 -5.32
N GLY A 72 -22.18 8.65 -5.50
CA GLY A 72 -22.37 9.37 -6.76
C GLY A 72 -23.83 9.70 -7.05
N THR A 73 -24.23 9.42 -8.28
CA THR A 73 -25.58 9.70 -8.83
C THR A 73 -26.51 8.49 -8.78
N PHE A 74 -26.13 7.45 -8.05
CA PHE A 74 -26.90 6.22 -7.91
C PHE A 74 -27.66 6.23 -6.59
N ASP A 75 -28.90 5.71 -6.62
CA ASP A 75 -29.79 5.74 -5.46
C ASP A 75 -30.03 4.36 -4.86
N TYR A 76 -29.77 3.30 -5.63
CA TYR A 76 -30.11 1.93 -5.24
C TYR A 76 -28.88 1.04 -5.26
N TYR A 77 -28.62 0.39 -4.11
CA TYR A 77 -27.48 -0.48 -3.89
C TYR A 77 -27.93 -1.82 -3.31
N TYR A 78 -27.29 -2.89 -3.74
CA TYR A 78 -27.62 -4.25 -3.32
C TYR A 78 -26.35 -5.06 -3.10
N GLU A 79 -26.28 -5.75 -1.97
CA GLU A 79 -25.33 -6.85 -1.74
C GLU A 79 -25.90 -8.11 -2.38
N LEU A 80 -25.08 -8.81 -3.14
CA LEU A 80 -25.42 -10.03 -3.86
C LEU A 80 -24.58 -11.17 -3.29
N ASP A 81 -25.15 -11.96 -2.38
CA ASP A 81 -24.48 -13.10 -1.75
C ASP A 81 -24.71 -14.37 -2.56
N PHE A 82 -23.63 -14.91 -3.12
CA PHE A 82 -23.59 -16.17 -3.85
C PHE A 82 -22.62 -17.18 -3.24
N SER A 83 -22.34 -17.08 -1.94
CA SER A 83 -21.41 -17.94 -1.19
C SER A 83 -21.75 -19.44 -1.27
N LYS A 84 -23.01 -19.79 -1.58
CA LYS A 84 -23.46 -21.18 -1.73
C LYS A 84 -22.82 -21.92 -2.89
N ILE A 85 -22.32 -21.20 -3.93
CA ILE A 85 -21.64 -21.84 -5.05
C ILE A 85 -20.22 -22.20 -4.61
N GLN A 86 -19.87 -23.47 -4.72
CA GLN A 86 -18.54 -24.00 -4.44
C GLN A 86 -17.91 -24.70 -5.65
N LYS A 87 -18.65 -24.82 -6.74
CA LYS A 87 -18.15 -25.43 -7.98
C LYS A 87 -17.10 -24.50 -8.59
N ILE A 88 -15.91 -25.06 -8.83
CA ILE A 88 -14.83 -24.37 -9.55
C ILE A 88 -15.28 -24.11 -10.99
N GLY A 89 -15.03 -22.89 -11.48
CA GLY A 89 -15.42 -22.47 -12.83
C GLY A 89 -15.37 -20.96 -13.01
N ASN A 90 -15.76 -20.51 -14.20
CA ASN A 90 -15.88 -19.09 -14.54
C ASN A 90 -17.35 -18.69 -14.56
N TYR A 91 -17.66 -17.54 -13.99
CA TYR A 91 -19.03 -17.09 -13.78
C TYR A 91 -19.18 -15.61 -14.10
N TYR A 92 -20.41 -15.19 -14.33
CA TYR A 92 -20.80 -13.78 -14.35
C TYR A 92 -22.18 -13.60 -13.71
N LEU A 93 -22.44 -12.41 -13.19
CA LEU A 93 -23.76 -11.98 -12.70
C LEU A 93 -24.54 -11.36 -13.86
N LYS A 94 -25.86 -11.61 -13.90
CA LYS A 94 -26.76 -11.11 -14.94
C LYS A 94 -28.09 -10.66 -14.37
N SER A 95 -28.59 -9.50 -14.82
CA SER A 95 -29.97 -9.03 -14.58
C SER A 95 -30.50 -8.41 -15.87
N GLY A 96 -31.50 -9.03 -16.51
CA GLY A 96 -31.92 -8.64 -17.84
C GLY A 96 -30.78 -8.76 -18.84
N ASP A 97 -30.42 -7.65 -19.50
CA ASP A 97 -29.30 -7.57 -20.45
C ASP A 97 -27.99 -7.16 -19.79
N ASP A 98 -28.04 -6.61 -18.57
CA ASP A 98 -26.85 -6.17 -17.83
C ASP A 98 -26.07 -7.36 -17.28
N LYS A 99 -24.73 -7.32 -17.42
CA LYS A 99 -23.80 -8.38 -16.99
C LYS A 99 -22.61 -7.79 -16.27
N SER A 100 -22.07 -8.55 -15.30
CA SER A 100 -20.72 -8.29 -14.78
C SER A 100 -19.65 -8.74 -15.78
N THR A 101 -18.39 -8.34 -15.55
CA THR A 101 -17.24 -9.05 -16.08
C THR A 101 -17.25 -10.51 -15.60
N ILE A 102 -16.56 -11.39 -16.34
CA ILE A 102 -16.38 -12.80 -15.95
C ILE A 102 -15.35 -12.87 -14.83
N PHE A 103 -15.63 -13.69 -13.81
CA PHE A 103 -14.72 -13.94 -12.70
C PHE A 103 -14.63 -15.43 -12.38
N PRO A 104 -13.47 -15.92 -11.93
CA PRO A 104 -13.30 -17.31 -11.52
C PRO A 104 -13.74 -17.57 -10.08
N ILE A 105 -14.15 -18.81 -9.83
CA ILE A 105 -14.16 -19.42 -8.48
C ILE A 105 -13.15 -20.57 -8.52
N GLY A 106 -12.19 -20.58 -7.59
CA GLY A 106 -11.10 -21.55 -7.62
C GLY A 106 -10.39 -21.71 -6.28
N THR A 107 -9.27 -22.43 -6.28
CA THR A 107 -8.48 -22.72 -5.06
C THR A 107 -7.10 -22.06 -5.05
N LYS A 108 -6.60 -21.60 -6.20
CA LYS A 108 -5.25 -21.04 -6.37
C LYS A 108 -5.26 -19.74 -7.17
N LEU A 109 -6.28 -18.90 -6.96
CA LEU A 109 -6.51 -17.70 -7.77
C LEU A 109 -5.46 -16.61 -7.52
N TYR A 110 -4.86 -16.59 -6.34
CA TYR A 110 -3.86 -15.61 -5.93
C TYR A 110 -2.42 -16.05 -6.21
N ALA A 111 -2.23 -17.27 -6.78
CA ALA A 111 -0.91 -17.76 -7.16
C ALA A 111 -0.25 -16.82 -8.18
N GLY A 112 1.02 -16.49 -7.97
CA GLY A 112 1.80 -15.59 -8.82
C GLY A 112 1.57 -14.09 -8.57
N ILE A 113 0.53 -13.68 -7.83
CA ILE A 113 0.33 -12.25 -7.50
C ILE A 113 1.51 -11.69 -6.67
N PRO A 114 2.01 -12.37 -5.61
CA PRO A 114 3.18 -11.85 -4.91
C PRO A 114 4.41 -11.66 -5.79
N ASP A 115 4.60 -12.50 -6.81
CA ASP A 115 5.73 -12.36 -7.75
C ASP A 115 5.60 -11.08 -8.59
N LEU A 116 4.36 -10.70 -8.98
CA LEU A 116 4.11 -9.43 -9.67
C LEU A 116 4.38 -8.24 -8.76
N LEU A 117 3.96 -8.31 -7.48
CA LEU A 117 4.26 -7.25 -6.52
C LEU A 117 5.78 -7.10 -6.32
N LEU A 118 6.51 -8.21 -6.19
CA LEU A 118 7.97 -8.20 -6.10
C LEU A 118 8.63 -7.72 -7.41
N ARG A 119 8.00 -7.99 -8.57
CA ARG A 119 8.45 -7.43 -9.84
C ARG A 119 8.34 -5.91 -9.86
N PHE A 120 7.25 -5.35 -9.34
CA PHE A 120 7.13 -3.89 -9.18
C PHE A 120 8.23 -3.34 -8.26
N MET A 121 8.51 -4.01 -7.14
CA MET A 121 9.61 -3.61 -6.25
C MET A 121 10.96 -3.57 -7.00
N ARG A 122 11.26 -4.60 -7.82
CA ARG A 122 12.46 -4.62 -8.66
C ARG A 122 12.50 -3.49 -9.69
N GLN A 123 11.35 -3.11 -10.22
CA GLN A 123 11.21 -1.99 -11.15
C GLN A 123 11.51 -0.63 -10.49
N GLN A 124 11.27 -0.53 -9.17
CA GLN A 124 11.60 0.66 -8.37
C GLN A 124 13.05 0.69 -7.88
N ARG A 125 13.86 -0.36 -8.10
CA ARG A 125 15.26 -0.38 -7.65
C ARG A 125 16.05 0.82 -8.17
N CYS A 126 16.73 1.51 -7.26
CA CYS A 126 17.76 2.48 -7.53
C CYS A 126 19.14 1.80 -7.47
N GLY A 127 20.10 2.22 -8.25
CA GLY A 127 21.32 1.45 -8.52
C GLY A 127 21.10 0.54 -9.72
N TYR A 128 21.26 -0.76 -9.61
CA TYR A 128 20.92 -1.68 -10.70
C TYR A 128 19.42 -1.96 -10.74
N ASN A 129 18.80 -1.64 -11.88
CA ASN A 129 17.39 -1.91 -12.16
C ASN A 129 17.29 -3.08 -13.15
N PRO A 130 16.82 -4.26 -12.74
CA PRO A 130 16.78 -5.45 -13.60
C PRO A 130 15.71 -5.40 -14.70
N GLU A 131 14.62 -4.67 -14.48
CA GLU A 131 13.53 -4.54 -15.47
C GLU A 131 13.93 -3.66 -16.66
N LEU A 132 14.84 -2.71 -16.44
CA LEU A 132 15.40 -1.83 -17.47
C LEU A 132 16.79 -2.27 -17.94
N ASP A 133 17.46 -3.16 -17.23
CA ASP A 133 18.87 -3.59 -17.40
C ASP A 133 19.84 -2.39 -17.43
N VAL A 134 19.66 -1.44 -16.50
CA VAL A 134 20.47 -0.22 -16.40
C VAL A 134 20.92 0.05 -14.96
N TYR A 135 21.96 0.86 -14.84
CA TYR A 135 22.37 1.47 -13.57
C TYR A 135 21.92 2.92 -13.51
N CYS A 136 21.34 3.33 -12.39
CA CYS A 136 20.91 4.70 -12.16
C CYS A 136 21.50 5.26 -10.86
N HIS A 137 21.51 6.59 -10.72
CA HIS A 137 21.81 7.37 -9.51
C HIS A 137 23.06 6.92 -8.73
N GLN A 138 24.12 6.54 -9.46
CA GLN A 138 25.39 6.13 -8.85
C GLN A 138 26.14 7.28 -8.13
N LYS A 139 25.66 8.52 -8.31
CA LYS A 139 26.17 9.73 -7.67
C LYS A 139 25.31 10.17 -6.47
N ASP A 140 24.54 9.28 -5.86
CA ASP A 140 23.85 9.54 -4.60
C ASP A 140 24.85 9.42 -3.44
N GLY A 141 25.16 10.46 -2.63
CA GLY A 141 24.73 11.82 -2.84
C GLY A 141 25.62 12.83 -2.09
N TYR A 142 25.30 14.12 -2.28
CA TYR A 142 25.90 15.19 -1.47
C TYR A 142 25.21 15.32 -0.12
N SER A 143 26.00 15.28 0.96
CA SER A 143 25.52 15.41 2.35
C SER A 143 24.99 16.80 2.63
N PHE A 144 23.85 16.86 3.38
CA PHE A 144 23.31 18.04 4.02
C PHE A 144 22.89 17.73 5.45
N TYR A 145 23.12 18.67 6.35
CA TYR A 145 22.83 18.55 7.79
C TYR A 145 23.62 17.43 8.50
N GLY A 146 24.62 16.84 7.83
CA GLY A 146 25.43 15.76 8.39
C GLY A 146 26.56 16.24 9.33
N PRO A 147 27.31 15.30 9.93
CA PRO A 147 28.48 15.62 10.75
C PRO A 147 29.69 16.11 9.92
N MET A 148 29.62 16.01 8.60
CA MET A 148 30.64 16.51 7.66
C MET A 148 30.18 17.83 7.03
N LYS A 149 31.11 18.47 6.32
CA LYS A 149 30.75 19.67 5.54
C LYS A 149 29.71 19.34 4.49
N ASP A 150 28.69 20.20 4.33
CA ASP A 150 27.70 20.09 3.27
C ASP A 150 28.37 19.93 1.89
N THR A 151 27.73 19.15 1.02
CA THR A 151 28.26 18.74 -0.29
C THR A 151 29.48 17.81 -0.24
N THR A 152 29.77 17.18 0.90
CA THR A 152 30.68 16.04 0.94
C THR A 152 29.96 14.82 0.36
N PHE A 153 30.64 14.08 -0.53
CA PHE A 153 30.07 12.86 -1.09
C PHE A 153 29.96 11.76 -0.04
N VAL A 154 28.78 11.15 0.07
CA VAL A 154 28.50 9.93 0.84
C VAL A 154 27.81 8.94 -0.09
N ASP A 155 28.25 7.67 -0.08
CA ASP A 155 27.60 6.64 -0.91
C ASP A 155 26.31 6.19 -0.25
N VAL A 156 25.18 6.67 -0.79
CA VAL A 156 23.82 6.25 -0.45
C VAL A 156 23.06 5.74 -1.69
N SER A 157 23.81 5.21 -2.67
CA SER A 157 23.27 4.53 -3.84
C SER A 157 22.57 3.22 -3.46
N GLY A 158 21.58 2.79 -4.23
CA GLY A 158 20.75 1.60 -3.93
C GLY A 158 19.39 1.99 -3.33
N GLY A 159 18.68 1.02 -2.77
CA GLY A 159 17.31 1.19 -2.29
C GLY A 159 16.30 1.27 -3.43
N TRP A 160 15.15 1.89 -3.20
CA TRP A 160 14.08 2.03 -4.16
C TRP A 160 13.68 3.49 -4.35
N HIS A 161 13.28 3.84 -5.57
CA HIS A 161 12.48 5.03 -5.84
C HIS A 161 11.13 4.88 -5.15
N ASP A 162 10.58 5.97 -4.65
CA ASP A 162 9.43 5.94 -3.76
C ASP A 162 8.12 5.59 -4.50
N ALA A 163 7.87 6.24 -5.62
CA ALA A 163 6.64 6.10 -6.39
C ALA A 163 6.89 6.32 -7.90
N GLY A 164 6.14 7.21 -8.56
CA GLY A 164 6.36 7.61 -9.95
C GLY A 164 7.54 8.58 -10.12
N ASP A 165 7.95 9.23 -9.04
CA ASP A 165 9.17 10.02 -8.90
C ASP A 165 10.40 9.15 -8.62
N GLN A 166 11.56 9.78 -8.44
CA GLN A 166 12.82 9.08 -8.20
C GLN A 166 13.47 9.43 -6.85
N LEU A 167 12.72 10.07 -5.96
CA LEU A 167 13.15 10.31 -4.59
C LEU A 167 13.29 8.99 -3.84
N LYS A 168 14.10 8.99 -2.78
CA LYS A 168 14.21 7.87 -1.85
C LYS A 168 14.02 8.35 -0.43
N TYR A 169 13.14 7.67 0.30
CA TYR A 169 12.85 7.99 1.68
C TYR A 169 13.14 6.81 2.60
N LEU A 170 13.77 7.10 3.72
CA LEU A 170 14.05 6.09 4.74
C LEU A 170 12.75 5.56 5.36
N ILE A 171 11.76 6.44 5.53
CA ILE A 171 10.48 6.11 6.14
C ILE A 171 9.77 4.99 5.38
N THR A 172 9.67 5.08 4.06
CA THR A 172 9.02 4.09 3.20
C THR A 172 9.88 2.86 2.97
N SER A 173 11.18 3.05 2.72
CA SER A 173 12.11 1.93 2.45
C SER A 173 12.35 1.04 3.66
N SER A 174 12.45 1.60 4.88
CA SER A 174 12.58 0.80 6.10
C SER A 174 11.30 0.02 6.41
N TYR A 175 10.13 0.65 6.18
CA TYR A 175 8.83 0.01 6.26
C TYR A 175 8.73 -1.17 5.28
N ALA A 176 8.99 -0.94 3.99
CA ALA A 176 8.91 -1.99 2.96
C ALA A 176 9.86 -3.16 3.27
N THR A 177 11.10 -2.88 3.67
CA THR A 177 12.08 -3.90 4.05
C THR A 177 11.58 -4.75 5.21
N ALA A 178 11.13 -4.11 6.30
CA ALA A 178 10.64 -4.81 7.48
C ALA A 178 9.35 -5.59 7.19
N HIS A 179 8.45 -5.05 6.36
CA HIS A 179 7.23 -5.72 5.94
C HIS A 179 7.50 -6.98 5.12
N MET A 180 8.40 -6.93 4.14
CA MET A 180 8.77 -8.10 3.35
C MET A 180 9.37 -9.19 4.25
N LEU A 181 10.29 -8.84 5.14
CA LEU A 181 10.89 -9.78 6.09
C LEU A 181 9.85 -10.40 7.03
N LYS A 182 8.95 -9.58 7.58
CA LYS A 182 7.89 -10.07 8.47
C LYS A 182 6.87 -10.93 7.73
N THR A 183 6.52 -10.57 6.52
CA THR A 183 5.63 -11.37 5.67
C THR A 183 6.23 -12.74 5.37
N TYR A 184 7.53 -12.78 5.05
CA TYR A 184 8.24 -14.05 4.87
C TYR A 184 8.27 -14.86 6.17
N GLU A 185 8.52 -14.25 7.32
CA GLU A 185 8.49 -14.94 8.61
C GLU A 185 7.14 -15.61 8.88
N LEU A 186 6.03 -14.93 8.54
CA LEU A 186 4.67 -15.42 8.73
C LEU A 186 4.25 -16.49 7.70
N TYR A 187 4.79 -16.43 6.49
CA TYR A 187 4.40 -17.26 5.35
C TYR A 187 5.59 -17.78 4.55
N PRO A 188 6.58 -18.48 5.17
CA PRO A 188 7.85 -18.81 4.52
C PRO A 188 7.70 -19.72 3.28
N ASN A 189 6.61 -20.49 3.19
CA ASN A 189 6.37 -21.45 2.11
C ASN A 189 5.51 -20.89 0.97
N LYS A 190 5.27 -19.56 0.95
CA LYS A 190 4.41 -18.92 -0.03
C LYS A 190 5.17 -18.14 -1.10
N PHE A 191 6.50 -18.08 -0.98
CA PHE A 191 7.35 -17.33 -1.89
C PHE A 191 8.27 -18.29 -2.64
N GLU A 192 8.38 -18.07 -3.93
CA GLU A 192 9.20 -18.87 -4.84
C GLU A 192 10.62 -18.28 -4.95
N ASP A 193 11.51 -19.02 -5.60
CA ASP A 193 12.87 -18.66 -5.95
C ASP A 193 12.97 -18.74 -7.49
N LYS A 194 12.69 -17.62 -8.16
CA LYS A 194 12.62 -17.51 -9.63
C LYS A 194 13.68 -16.60 -10.23
N VAL A 195 14.22 -15.70 -9.40
CA VAL A 195 15.21 -14.72 -9.82
C VAL A 195 16.46 -14.80 -8.95
N ASP A 196 17.58 -14.30 -9.47
CA ASP A 196 18.80 -14.15 -8.70
C ASP A 196 18.81 -12.88 -7.86
N ALA A 197 19.85 -12.67 -7.06
CA ALA A 197 20.01 -11.49 -6.20
C ALA A 197 19.97 -10.14 -6.96
N LEU A 198 20.32 -10.16 -8.25
CA LEU A 198 20.19 -8.98 -9.12
C LEU A 198 18.76 -8.81 -9.67
N GLY A 199 17.87 -9.78 -9.45
CA GLY A 199 16.50 -9.77 -9.97
C GLY A 199 16.38 -10.28 -11.40
N LYS A 200 17.44 -10.93 -11.94
CA LYS A 200 17.41 -11.57 -13.25
C LYS A 200 16.85 -12.98 -13.17
N PRO A 201 16.21 -13.49 -14.24
CA PRO A 201 15.68 -14.86 -14.24
C PRO A 201 16.74 -15.91 -13.89
N GLY A 202 16.44 -16.76 -12.91
CA GLY A 202 17.30 -17.85 -12.44
C GLY A 202 17.31 -17.99 -10.93
N ALA A 203 16.93 -19.15 -10.43
CA ALA A 203 16.92 -19.45 -8.99
C ALA A 203 18.34 -19.40 -8.40
N ASN A 204 18.48 -18.90 -7.18
CA ASN A 204 19.75 -18.79 -6.47
C ASN A 204 19.76 -19.51 -5.10
N GLY A 205 18.69 -20.20 -4.75
CA GLY A 205 18.52 -20.89 -3.46
C GLY A 205 17.95 -20.00 -2.36
N ILE A 206 17.52 -18.76 -2.70
CA ILE A 206 16.96 -17.78 -1.78
C ILE A 206 15.57 -17.39 -2.30
N PRO A 207 14.50 -17.43 -1.48
CA PRO A 207 13.20 -16.93 -1.90
C PRO A 207 13.24 -15.47 -2.35
N ASP A 208 12.59 -15.15 -3.46
CA ASP A 208 12.63 -13.83 -4.12
C ASP A 208 12.29 -12.66 -3.17
N ILE A 209 11.39 -12.87 -2.22
CA ILE A 209 11.06 -11.84 -1.22
C ILE A 209 12.23 -11.54 -0.28
N LEU A 210 13.08 -12.52 0.02
CA LEU A 210 14.28 -12.30 0.84
C LEU A 210 15.38 -11.59 0.05
N ASP A 211 15.55 -11.92 -1.23
CA ASP A 211 16.47 -11.19 -2.10
C ASP A 211 16.06 -9.71 -2.23
N GLU A 212 14.77 -9.45 -2.39
CA GLU A 212 14.26 -8.09 -2.46
C GLU A 212 14.40 -7.35 -1.12
N ALA A 213 14.09 -8.00 -0.01
CA ALA A 213 14.30 -7.43 1.32
C ALA A 213 15.79 -7.17 1.62
N LYS A 214 16.70 -8.02 1.11
CA LYS A 214 18.14 -7.80 1.23
C LYS A 214 18.59 -6.55 0.47
N TRP A 215 18.02 -6.29 -0.71
CA TRP A 215 18.26 -5.04 -1.44
C TRP A 215 17.99 -3.82 -0.56
N GLY A 216 16.88 -3.85 0.18
CA GLY A 216 16.55 -2.82 1.17
C GLY A 216 17.54 -2.78 2.33
N LEU A 217 17.89 -3.92 2.93
CA LEU A 217 18.86 -3.99 4.04
C LEU A 217 20.23 -3.47 3.63
N ASP A 218 20.71 -3.77 2.42
CA ASP A 218 21.98 -3.25 1.90
C ASP A 218 21.96 -1.71 1.84
N TRP A 219 20.84 -1.13 1.40
CA TRP A 219 20.70 0.32 1.37
C TRP A 219 20.56 0.92 2.77
N LEU A 220 19.79 0.28 3.67
CA LEU A 220 19.66 0.73 5.06
C LEU A 220 21.00 0.78 5.77
N LEU A 221 21.92 -0.18 5.52
CA LEU A 221 23.28 -0.14 6.04
C LEU A 221 24.10 1.04 5.52
N LYS A 222 23.88 1.50 4.30
CA LYS A 222 24.54 2.70 3.73
C LYS A 222 24.03 3.99 4.35
N VAL A 223 22.72 4.08 4.61
CA VAL A 223 22.10 5.28 5.18
C VAL A 223 22.25 5.36 6.71
N HIS A 224 22.76 4.31 7.34
CA HIS A 224 23.23 4.29 8.74
C HIS A 224 24.73 4.00 8.79
N PRO A 225 25.58 4.95 8.32
CA PRO A 225 27.00 4.71 8.10
C PRO A 225 27.81 4.57 9.40
N ASP A 226 27.31 5.10 10.49
CA ASP A 226 27.90 5.03 11.84
C ASP A 226 26.80 5.12 12.90
N PRO A 227 27.09 4.76 14.18
CA PRO A 227 26.10 4.69 15.26
C PRO A 227 25.36 6.00 15.59
N LYS A 228 25.81 7.14 15.09
CA LYS A 228 25.23 8.47 15.38
C LYS A 228 24.63 9.16 14.17
N SER A 229 24.75 8.57 13.00
CA SER A 229 24.33 9.16 11.73
C SER A 229 23.21 8.34 11.08
N LEU A 230 22.22 9.05 10.53
CA LEU A 230 21.11 8.45 9.79
C LEU A 230 20.73 9.39 8.65
N VAL A 231 20.81 8.93 7.41
CA VAL A 231 20.30 9.67 6.25
C VAL A 231 18.84 9.29 6.04
N HIS A 232 17.96 10.28 5.94
CA HIS A 232 16.52 9.99 5.88
C HIS A 232 15.85 10.25 4.54
N GLN A 233 16.53 11.00 3.65
CA GLN A 233 15.97 11.32 2.34
C GLN A 233 17.10 11.57 1.34
N ILE A 234 16.93 11.05 0.11
CA ILE A 234 17.79 11.34 -1.04
C ILE A 234 16.91 12.02 -2.10
N ALA A 235 17.43 13.10 -2.67
CA ALA A 235 16.71 14.06 -3.52
C ALA A 235 15.64 14.84 -2.73
N ASP A 236 14.88 15.70 -3.40
CA ASP A 236 13.82 16.54 -2.85
C ASP A 236 12.85 16.94 -3.98
N ASP A 237 11.85 17.76 -3.65
CA ASP A 237 10.80 18.19 -4.57
C ASP A 237 11.28 18.88 -5.88
N ARG A 238 12.58 19.15 -6.05
CA ARG A 238 13.16 19.56 -7.34
C ARG A 238 13.21 18.42 -8.35
N ASP A 239 13.11 17.17 -7.89
CA ASP A 239 12.96 15.97 -8.72
C ASP A 239 11.66 15.99 -9.55
N HIS A 240 10.58 16.57 -9.04
CA HIS A 240 9.26 16.60 -9.67
C HIS A 240 9.16 17.50 -10.91
N ALA A 241 10.28 17.86 -11.54
CA ALA A 241 10.32 18.68 -12.75
C ALA A 241 10.18 17.84 -14.03
N GLY A 242 9.03 17.19 -14.21
CA GLY A 242 8.70 16.36 -15.38
C GLY A 242 9.20 14.92 -15.28
N TYR A 243 8.86 14.12 -16.30
CA TYR A 243 9.23 12.72 -16.36
C TYR A 243 10.67 12.51 -16.81
N LYS A 244 11.39 11.59 -16.18
CA LYS A 244 12.79 11.25 -16.45
C LYS A 244 12.99 9.74 -16.33
N MET A 245 13.77 9.15 -17.24
CA MET A 245 14.20 7.77 -17.03
C MET A 245 15.24 7.73 -15.90
N PRO A 246 15.26 6.69 -15.06
CA PRO A 246 16.19 6.61 -13.92
C PRO A 246 17.67 6.69 -14.31
N ASP A 247 18.04 6.14 -15.46
CA ASP A 247 19.40 6.18 -16.01
C ASP A 247 19.76 7.49 -16.69
N ASN A 248 18.80 8.40 -16.85
CA ASN A 248 18.95 9.71 -17.46
C ASN A 248 18.23 10.80 -16.66
N ASP A 249 18.42 10.81 -15.34
CA ASP A 249 17.93 11.88 -14.47
C ASP A 249 18.77 13.14 -14.66
N ASN A 250 18.12 14.16 -15.23
CA ASN A 250 18.70 15.46 -15.49
C ASN A 250 18.28 16.54 -14.48
N SER A 251 17.77 16.16 -13.32
CA SER A 251 17.42 17.08 -12.24
C SER A 251 18.61 17.94 -11.84
N ASP A 252 18.35 19.22 -11.62
CA ASP A 252 19.35 20.19 -11.16
C ASP A 252 19.01 20.65 -9.74
N TYR A 253 19.85 20.25 -8.80
CA TYR A 253 19.74 20.63 -7.39
C TYR A 253 20.50 21.91 -7.03
N GLY A 254 20.94 22.69 -8.04
CA GLY A 254 21.66 23.96 -7.90
C GLY A 254 23.15 23.88 -8.17
N TRP A 255 23.64 22.72 -8.63
CA TRP A 255 25.05 22.48 -9.01
C TRP A 255 25.21 21.76 -10.34
N GLY A 256 24.21 21.87 -11.21
CA GLY A 256 24.20 21.36 -12.57
C GLY A 256 23.43 20.04 -12.73
N ALA A 257 22.79 19.89 -13.88
CA ALA A 257 22.04 18.70 -14.26
C ALA A 257 22.96 17.45 -14.32
N ASN A 258 22.39 16.28 -14.13
CA ASN A 258 23.10 14.99 -14.09
C ASN A 258 24.22 14.94 -13.03
N SER A 259 24.16 15.75 -11.99
CA SER A 259 25.13 15.82 -10.92
C SER A 259 24.71 14.96 -9.73
N TYR A 260 25.29 15.22 -8.55
CA TYR A 260 24.95 14.53 -7.32
C TYR A 260 23.57 14.93 -6.82
N ARG A 261 22.82 13.97 -6.28
CA ARG A 261 21.56 14.26 -5.59
C ARG A 261 21.83 14.58 -4.12
N PRO A 262 21.05 15.45 -3.45
CA PRO A 262 21.23 15.74 -2.04
C PRO A 262 20.87 14.52 -1.18
N ALA A 263 21.64 14.29 -0.13
CA ALA A 263 21.43 13.28 0.90
C ALA A 263 21.29 13.98 2.26
N TYR A 264 20.08 13.95 2.81
CA TYR A 264 19.71 14.69 4.02
C TYR A 264 19.86 13.83 5.26
N PHE A 265 20.69 14.24 6.19
CA PHE A 265 20.87 13.59 7.47
C PHE A 265 19.76 13.98 8.45
N ALA A 266 19.21 13.01 9.17
CA ALA A 266 18.23 13.23 10.23
C ALA A 266 18.93 13.80 11.47
N THR A 267 18.54 15.01 11.86
CA THR A 267 19.14 15.71 13.02
C THR A 267 18.24 15.72 14.25
N GLY A 268 16.94 15.51 14.05
CA GLY A 268 15.91 15.75 15.05
C GLY A 268 15.45 17.22 15.09
N GLU A 269 15.93 18.04 14.13
CA GLU A 269 15.60 19.46 14.01
C GLU A 269 14.85 19.71 12.68
N PRO A 270 14.00 20.74 12.59
CA PRO A 270 13.31 21.13 11.38
C PRO A 270 14.28 21.35 10.19
N GLN A 271 13.89 20.86 9.02
CA GLN A 271 14.68 20.95 7.78
C GLN A 271 13.85 21.50 6.63
N GLY A 272 14.52 21.96 5.57
CA GLY A 272 13.87 22.55 4.40
C GLY A 272 14.02 24.07 4.34
N LEU A 273 13.38 24.71 3.34
CA LEU A 273 13.58 26.12 3.07
C LEU A 273 12.33 26.96 3.34
N GLY A 274 12.51 28.00 4.13
CA GLY A 274 11.51 29.07 4.35
C GLY A 274 10.16 28.50 4.82
N LYS A 275 9.08 28.81 4.10
CA LYS A 275 7.72 28.34 4.42
C LYS A 275 7.52 26.83 4.23
N PHE A 276 8.45 26.15 3.62
CA PHE A 276 8.41 24.70 3.41
C PHE A 276 9.22 23.93 4.46
N MET A 277 9.77 24.63 5.46
CA MET A 277 10.48 23.97 6.57
C MET A 277 9.60 22.91 7.22
N SER A 278 10.15 21.73 7.42
CA SER A 278 9.48 20.60 8.06
C SER A 278 9.45 20.76 9.58
N SER A 279 8.69 19.91 10.25
CA SER A 279 8.70 19.75 11.70
C SER A 279 9.60 18.58 12.09
N ALA A 280 10.25 18.68 13.24
CA ALA A 280 10.99 17.59 13.86
C ALA A 280 11.10 17.81 15.36
N THR A 281 11.26 16.72 16.12
CA THR A 281 11.51 16.72 17.56
C THR A 281 12.55 15.68 17.95
N GLY A 282 12.91 14.78 17.05
CA GLY A 282 13.82 13.66 17.23
C GLY A 282 13.92 12.81 15.99
N VAL A 283 14.37 11.56 16.13
CA VAL A 283 14.58 10.63 15.00
C VAL A 283 14.01 9.23 15.26
N SER A 284 13.24 9.06 16.33
CA SER A 284 12.79 7.73 16.79
C SER A 284 11.86 7.05 15.78
N ASN A 285 11.02 7.81 15.06
CA ASN A 285 10.14 7.26 14.02
C ASN A 285 10.94 6.53 12.92
N LEU A 286 12.07 7.05 12.53
CA LEU A 286 12.95 6.43 11.54
C LEU A 286 13.79 5.30 12.15
N ALA A 287 14.37 5.57 13.32
CA ALA A 287 15.28 4.64 13.99
C ALA A 287 14.58 3.34 14.43
N GLY A 288 13.36 3.42 14.94
CA GLY A 288 12.59 2.26 15.38
C GLY A 288 12.30 1.27 14.25
N ARG A 289 11.81 1.77 13.10
CA ARG A 289 11.58 0.93 11.90
C ARG A 289 12.85 0.32 11.35
N CYS A 290 13.93 1.10 11.26
CA CYS A 290 15.22 0.58 10.84
C CYS A 290 15.70 -0.53 11.78
N ALA A 291 15.53 -0.35 13.10
CA ALA A 291 15.89 -1.38 14.07
C ALA A 291 15.08 -2.66 13.88
N ALA A 292 13.78 -2.56 13.62
CA ALA A 292 12.94 -3.71 13.29
C ALA A 292 13.41 -4.41 12.02
N ALA A 293 13.67 -3.65 10.94
CA ALA A 293 14.15 -4.21 9.67
C ALA A 293 15.49 -4.94 9.83
N PHE A 294 16.45 -4.32 10.51
CA PHE A 294 17.76 -4.92 10.76
C PHE A 294 17.68 -6.14 11.69
N ALA A 295 16.88 -6.10 12.76
CA ALA A 295 16.72 -7.24 13.66
C ALA A 295 16.07 -8.44 12.95
N LEU A 296 15.06 -8.21 12.11
CA LEU A 296 14.46 -9.23 11.25
C LEU A 296 15.46 -9.75 10.22
N GLY A 297 16.24 -8.86 9.59
CA GLY A 297 17.31 -9.23 8.66
C GLY A 297 18.35 -10.13 9.32
N ALA A 298 18.85 -9.77 10.51
CA ALA A 298 19.80 -10.57 11.28
C ALA A 298 19.25 -11.97 11.59
N LYS A 299 17.94 -12.07 11.90
CA LYS A 299 17.30 -13.34 12.26
C LYS A 299 17.02 -14.24 11.06
N LEU A 300 16.57 -13.67 9.94
CA LEU A 300 16.07 -14.43 8.79
C LEU A 300 17.14 -14.70 7.73
N TRP A 301 18.18 -13.86 7.66
CA TRP A 301 19.25 -14.03 6.68
C TRP A 301 20.26 -15.08 7.12
N LYS A 302 20.05 -16.31 6.70
CA LYS A 302 20.90 -17.47 7.05
C LYS A 302 21.99 -17.78 6.02
N TYR A 303 22.04 -17.02 4.93
CA TYR A 303 22.90 -17.30 3.77
C TYR A 303 24.29 -16.68 3.89
N ASP A 304 24.45 -15.67 4.76
CA ASP A 304 25.70 -14.97 5.04
C ASP A 304 25.73 -14.51 6.50
N ALA A 305 26.55 -15.18 7.32
CA ALA A 305 26.64 -14.91 8.75
C ALA A 305 27.27 -13.52 9.06
N GLU A 306 28.18 -13.04 8.22
CA GLU A 306 28.79 -11.72 8.38
C GLU A 306 27.76 -10.63 8.12
N PHE A 307 26.98 -10.76 7.07
CA PHE A 307 25.88 -9.85 6.78
C PHE A 307 24.83 -9.83 7.91
N ALA A 308 24.43 -11.00 8.41
CA ALA A 308 23.50 -11.11 9.53
C ALA A 308 24.06 -10.43 10.79
N ALA A 309 25.36 -10.60 11.08
CA ALA A 309 26.02 -9.93 12.21
C ALA A 309 26.05 -8.41 12.04
N ARG A 310 26.30 -7.88 10.83
CA ARG A 310 26.23 -6.45 10.54
C ARG A 310 24.83 -5.91 10.77
N CYS A 311 23.78 -6.60 10.33
CA CYS A 311 22.40 -6.24 10.61
C CYS A 311 22.10 -6.25 12.12
N ALA A 312 22.59 -7.25 12.87
CA ALA A 312 22.39 -7.33 14.31
C ALA A 312 23.04 -6.13 15.06
N GLU A 313 24.21 -5.70 14.63
CA GLU A 313 24.87 -4.54 15.22
C GLU A 313 24.17 -3.23 14.81
N ALA A 314 23.80 -3.08 13.55
CA ALA A 314 23.06 -1.93 13.07
C ALA A 314 21.69 -1.76 13.76
N ALA A 315 20.99 -2.87 14.06
CA ALA A 315 19.75 -2.84 14.81
C ALA A 315 19.92 -2.19 16.20
N LYS A 316 20.99 -2.56 16.92
CA LYS A 316 21.28 -2.02 18.24
C LYS A 316 21.68 -0.54 18.19
N THR A 317 22.56 -0.19 17.26
CA THR A 317 23.09 1.18 17.16
C THR A 317 22.04 2.17 16.69
N VAL A 318 21.22 1.82 15.69
CA VAL A 318 20.13 2.70 15.24
C VAL A 318 19.03 2.85 16.28
N TYR A 319 18.69 1.76 17.01
CA TYR A 319 17.74 1.83 18.12
C TYR A 319 18.24 2.75 19.25
N ALA A 320 19.51 2.62 19.61
CA ALA A 320 20.14 3.50 20.61
C ALA A 320 20.10 4.98 20.18
N LEU A 321 20.33 5.27 18.89
CA LEU A 321 20.18 6.62 18.34
C LEU A 321 18.75 7.15 18.49
N GLY A 322 17.72 6.32 18.22
CA GLY A 322 16.31 6.67 18.45
C GLY A 322 16.01 6.97 19.93
N LYS A 323 16.58 6.20 20.85
CA LYS A 323 16.45 6.45 22.31
C LYS A 323 17.17 7.73 22.74
N GLU A 324 18.30 8.06 22.13
CA GLU A 324 19.08 9.28 22.43
C GLU A 324 18.36 10.54 21.94
N LYS A 325 17.65 10.46 20.79
CA LYS A 325 16.92 11.57 20.16
C LYS A 325 15.45 11.24 20.00
N PRO A 326 14.67 11.21 21.11
CA PRO A 326 13.26 10.81 21.05
C PRO A 326 12.41 11.83 20.30
N GLY A 327 11.50 11.34 19.46
CA GLY A 327 10.62 12.15 18.63
C GLY A 327 10.62 11.72 17.16
N TYR A 328 10.22 12.62 16.30
CA TYR A 328 10.08 12.36 14.86
C TYR A 328 10.89 13.35 14.01
N GLN A 329 11.28 12.91 12.81
CA GLN A 329 11.85 13.70 11.73
C GLN A 329 10.95 13.59 10.50
N GLN A 330 10.43 14.70 10.02
CA GLN A 330 9.70 14.77 8.76
C GLN A 330 10.66 14.96 7.57
N GLY A 331 10.15 14.71 6.36
CA GLY A 331 10.92 14.86 5.13
C GLY A 331 11.35 16.32 4.86
N ASN A 332 12.31 16.49 3.95
CA ASN A 332 12.84 17.78 3.54
C ASN A 332 12.12 18.31 2.30
N SER A 333 11.79 19.60 2.26
CA SER A 333 11.18 20.28 1.11
C SER A 333 11.87 21.59 0.80
N VAL A 334 12.00 21.92 -0.49
CA VAL A 334 12.74 23.09 -1.00
C VAL A 334 11.84 24.10 -1.70
N LYS A 335 10.98 23.67 -2.62
CA LYS A 335 10.11 24.53 -3.44
C LYS A 335 8.62 24.26 -3.24
N ALA A 336 8.26 23.07 -2.76
CA ALA A 336 6.88 22.66 -2.54
C ALA A 336 6.77 21.89 -1.20
N PRO A 337 5.59 21.83 -0.55
CA PRO A 337 5.39 21.10 0.71
C PRO A 337 5.28 19.59 0.46
N TYR A 338 6.17 19.01 -0.33
CA TYR A 338 6.13 17.61 -0.76
C TYR A 338 7.06 16.78 0.12
N ARG A 339 6.49 16.14 1.13
CA ARG A 339 7.21 15.33 2.12
C ARG A 339 6.27 14.48 2.94
N TYR A 340 6.81 13.44 3.57
CA TYR A 340 6.11 12.67 4.60
C TYR A 340 6.07 13.46 5.91
N ASN A 341 4.86 13.75 6.41
CA ASN A 341 4.61 14.59 7.58
C ASN A 341 4.31 13.78 8.85
N GLU A 342 4.90 12.59 9.00
CA GLU A 342 4.70 11.79 10.18
C GLU A 342 5.07 12.54 11.45
N SER A 343 4.25 12.42 12.49
CA SER A 343 4.48 13.02 13.81
C SER A 343 4.34 12.02 14.96
N THR A 344 4.18 10.74 14.64
CA THR A 344 4.16 9.60 15.57
C THR A 344 5.50 8.88 15.59
N TRP A 345 5.82 8.11 16.62
CA TRP A 345 7.11 7.43 16.76
C TRP A 345 7.15 6.32 17.82
N TYR A 346 6.19 6.26 18.72
CA TYR A 346 6.18 5.25 19.78
C TYR A 346 5.97 3.85 19.24
N ASP A 347 5.10 3.69 18.26
CA ASP A 347 4.82 2.42 17.58
C ASP A 347 6.04 1.88 16.83
N ASP A 348 6.86 2.75 16.27
CA ASP A 348 8.10 2.37 15.60
C ASP A 348 9.14 1.84 16.60
N MET A 349 9.33 2.57 17.70
CA MET A 349 10.25 2.16 18.74
C MET A 349 9.77 0.89 19.45
N GLU A 350 8.47 0.71 19.61
CA GLU A 350 7.88 -0.55 20.09
C GLU A 350 8.28 -1.72 19.21
N TRP A 351 8.07 -1.59 17.89
CA TRP A 351 8.41 -2.66 16.94
C TRP A 351 9.90 -2.96 16.95
N GLY A 352 10.76 -1.94 16.88
CA GLY A 352 12.21 -2.07 16.98
C GLY A 352 12.65 -2.79 18.25
N ALA A 353 12.09 -2.39 19.40
CA ALA A 353 12.40 -3.00 20.70
C ALA A 353 11.94 -4.46 20.77
N ALA A 354 10.72 -4.76 20.30
CA ALA A 354 10.18 -6.12 20.33
C ALA A 354 11.03 -7.08 19.47
N GLU A 355 11.45 -6.67 18.27
CA GLU A 355 12.32 -7.49 17.42
C GLU A 355 13.75 -7.59 17.98
N LEU A 356 14.28 -6.54 18.60
CA LEU A 356 15.58 -6.60 19.30
C LEU A 356 15.55 -7.54 20.49
N TYR A 357 14.46 -7.58 21.26
CA TYR A 357 14.30 -8.57 22.32
C TYR A 357 14.28 -10.00 21.76
N ARG A 358 13.58 -10.24 20.66
CA ARG A 358 13.56 -11.54 19.99
C ARG A 358 14.94 -11.97 19.47
N LEU A 359 15.76 -11.01 19.06
CA LEU A 359 17.11 -11.24 18.56
C LEU A 359 18.12 -11.50 19.69
N THR A 360 18.03 -10.74 20.79
CA THR A 360 19.10 -10.69 21.81
C THR A 360 18.75 -11.38 23.13
N GLY A 361 17.45 -11.46 23.48
CA GLY A 361 16.99 -11.88 24.80
C GLY A 361 17.19 -10.85 25.91
N ASP A 362 17.70 -9.65 25.60
CA ASP A 362 17.92 -8.59 26.59
C ASP A 362 16.58 -7.98 27.01
N LYS A 363 16.25 -8.15 28.29
CA LYS A 363 14.98 -7.72 28.89
C LYS A 363 14.73 -6.22 28.82
N SER A 364 15.78 -5.40 28.72
CA SER A 364 15.61 -3.95 28.61
C SER A 364 14.81 -3.57 27.35
N TYR A 365 14.98 -4.31 26.24
CA TYR A 365 14.17 -4.10 25.05
C TYR A 365 12.71 -4.55 25.23
N LEU A 366 12.45 -5.60 26.00
CA LEU A 366 11.07 -6.00 26.31
C LEU A 366 10.36 -4.95 27.17
N ASP A 367 11.06 -4.38 28.13
CA ASP A 367 10.52 -3.32 28.99
C ASP A 367 10.24 -2.05 28.18
N ASP A 368 11.15 -1.66 27.29
CA ASP A 368 10.96 -0.56 26.33
C ASP A 368 9.73 -0.84 25.43
N ALA A 369 9.61 -2.03 24.85
CA ALA A 369 8.49 -2.38 23.98
C ALA A 369 7.14 -2.25 24.70
N LYS A 370 7.05 -2.72 25.94
CA LYS A 370 5.84 -2.56 26.78
C LYS A 370 5.52 -1.08 27.06
N GLU A 371 6.51 -0.28 27.39
CA GLU A 371 6.34 1.15 27.63
C GLU A 371 5.83 1.86 26.38
N PHE A 372 6.47 1.61 25.24
CA PHE A 372 6.10 2.23 23.98
C PHE A 372 4.72 1.77 23.48
N ALA A 373 4.34 0.49 23.67
CA ALA A 373 3.01 -0.01 23.34
C ALA A 373 1.90 0.76 24.08
N LEU A 374 2.13 1.09 25.36
CA LEU A 374 1.16 1.88 26.13
C LEU A 374 1.07 3.32 25.64
N LYS A 375 2.20 3.93 25.32
CA LYS A 375 2.29 5.31 24.83
C LYS A 375 1.73 5.45 23.41
N SER A 376 2.02 4.53 22.52
CA SER A 376 1.51 4.58 21.14
C SER A 376 -0.01 4.55 21.08
N ASN A 377 -0.66 3.82 21.99
CA ASN A 377 -2.13 3.80 22.04
C ASN A 377 -2.73 5.06 22.68
N THR A 378 -2.04 5.72 23.58
CA THR A 378 -2.57 6.89 24.32
C THR A 378 -2.19 8.22 23.71
N GLU A 379 -0.97 8.35 23.20
CA GLU A 379 -0.40 9.61 22.70
C GLU A 379 -0.45 9.69 21.18
N ASP A 380 -0.01 8.65 20.47
CA ASP A 380 0.09 8.65 19.01
C ASP A 380 -1.19 8.17 18.33
N SER A 381 -2.03 7.38 19.04
CA SER A 381 -3.25 6.80 18.47
C SER A 381 -3.00 6.03 17.16
N TRP A 382 -1.94 5.21 17.15
CA TRP A 382 -1.48 4.46 15.98
C TRP A 382 -2.56 3.55 15.37
N THR A 383 -3.48 3.05 16.19
CA THR A 383 -4.65 2.32 15.68
C THR A 383 -5.52 3.26 14.85
N VAL A 384 -6.09 2.76 13.77
CA VAL A 384 -6.90 3.57 12.85
C VAL A 384 -8.16 4.07 13.57
N LYS A 385 -8.05 5.18 14.26
CA LYS A 385 -9.19 5.92 14.82
C LYS A 385 -9.91 6.70 13.73
N ASP A 386 -11.06 7.26 14.05
CA ASP A 386 -11.80 8.11 13.12
C ASP A 386 -11.11 9.48 12.98
N THR A 387 -9.97 9.48 12.30
CA THR A 387 -9.12 10.63 12.07
C THR A 387 -9.02 10.94 10.57
N THR A 388 -8.85 12.21 10.25
CA THR A 388 -8.50 12.69 8.91
C THR A 388 -7.02 13.05 8.80
N ASP A 389 -6.23 12.81 9.83
CA ASP A 389 -4.81 13.06 9.83
C ASP A 389 -4.08 11.87 9.19
N HIS A 390 -3.81 11.99 7.89
CA HIS A 390 -3.15 10.97 7.09
C HIS A 390 -1.79 10.56 7.67
N TYR A 391 -1.00 11.53 8.07
CA TYR A 391 0.40 11.29 8.43
C TYR A 391 0.58 10.70 9.83
N ARG A 392 -0.46 10.69 10.68
CA ARG A 392 -0.45 9.95 11.94
C ARG A 392 -0.58 8.44 11.77
N LEU A 393 -1.03 8.02 10.59
CA LEU A 393 -1.26 6.61 10.25
C LEU A 393 -0.17 6.06 9.33
N TYR A 394 0.88 6.83 9.03
CA TYR A 394 1.92 6.44 8.10
C TYR A 394 3.21 6.00 8.83
N PRO A 395 3.79 4.84 8.44
CA PRO A 395 3.19 3.79 7.64
C PRO A 395 2.01 3.14 8.35
N PHE A 396 1.01 2.78 7.59
CA PHE A 396 -0.34 2.48 8.06
C PHE A 396 -0.49 1.22 8.90
N LEU A 397 0.47 0.32 8.85
CA LEU A 397 0.50 -0.88 9.67
C LEU A 397 1.88 -1.08 10.26
N ASN A 398 1.93 -1.11 11.57
CA ASN A 398 3.11 -1.46 12.34
C ASN A 398 2.90 -2.82 13.01
N PHE A 399 3.95 -3.63 13.11
CA PHE A 399 3.87 -4.96 13.72
C PHE A 399 4.20 -4.97 15.23
N GLY A 400 4.46 -3.83 15.85
CA GLY A 400 4.91 -3.74 17.25
C GLY A 400 4.02 -4.53 18.21
N HIS A 401 2.73 -4.19 18.28
CA HIS A 401 1.77 -4.90 19.15
C HIS A 401 1.66 -6.38 18.82
N PHE A 402 1.68 -6.75 17.54
CA PHE A 402 1.62 -8.15 17.10
C PHE A 402 2.84 -8.94 17.58
N VAL A 403 4.04 -8.40 17.41
CA VAL A 403 5.28 -9.04 17.84
C VAL A 403 5.34 -9.13 19.36
N LEU A 404 4.99 -8.04 20.05
CA LEU A 404 5.01 -7.97 21.51
C LEU A 404 4.01 -8.95 22.13
N HIS A 405 2.86 -9.20 21.48
CA HIS A 405 1.83 -10.12 21.97
C HIS A 405 2.38 -11.52 22.27
N GLU A 406 3.29 -12.03 21.46
CA GLU A 406 3.91 -13.35 21.66
C GLU A 406 4.92 -13.38 22.83
N LEU A 407 5.33 -12.22 23.34
CA LEU A 407 6.45 -12.05 24.28
C LEU A 407 6.01 -11.72 25.70
N VAL A 408 4.72 -11.46 25.90
CA VAL A 408 4.17 -10.95 27.16
C VAL A 408 3.17 -11.92 27.80
N ASP A 409 2.82 -11.65 29.06
CA ASP A 409 1.81 -12.41 29.80
C ASP A 409 0.39 -12.19 29.23
N LYS A 410 -0.55 -13.04 29.67
CA LYS A 410 -1.93 -13.05 29.19
C LYS A 410 -2.70 -11.75 29.43
N ASP A 411 -2.40 -11.03 30.49
CA ASP A 411 -3.11 -9.78 30.79
C ASP A 411 -2.64 -8.66 29.85
N PHE A 412 -1.37 -8.62 29.53
CA PHE A 412 -0.83 -7.69 28.54
C PHE A 412 -1.25 -8.09 27.12
N GLN A 413 -1.30 -9.41 26.79
CA GLN A 413 -1.84 -9.89 25.53
C GLN A 413 -3.26 -9.36 25.26
N LYS A 414 -4.18 -9.53 26.23
CA LYS A 414 -5.55 -9.02 26.12
C LYS A 414 -5.62 -7.51 25.91
N LYS A 415 -4.69 -6.76 26.51
CA LYS A 415 -4.62 -5.32 26.30
C LYS A 415 -4.25 -5.00 24.85
N LEU A 416 -3.24 -5.65 24.28
CA LEU A 416 -2.84 -5.47 22.88
C LEU A 416 -3.96 -5.89 21.91
N GLU A 417 -4.64 -7.01 22.20
CA GLU A 417 -5.81 -7.44 21.44
C GLU A 417 -6.93 -6.38 21.46
N SER A 418 -7.15 -5.75 22.62
CA SER A 418 -8.16 -4.69 22.76
C SER A 418 -7.83 -3.45 21.94
N TYR A 419 -6.55 -3.10 21.81
CA TYR A 419 -6.08 -1.99 21.00
C TYR A 419 -6.35 -2.24 19.50
N TYR A 420 -6.00 -3.44 19.01
CA TYR A 420 -6.35 -3.86 17.64
C TYR A 420 -7.85 -3.83 17.41
N GLU A 421 -8.62 -4.40 18.32
CA GLU A 421 -10.08 -4.46 18.19
C GLU A 421 -10.72 -3.07 18.20
N GLU A 422 -10.20 -2.13 18.98
CA GLU A 422 -10.66 -0.75 18.98
C GLU A 422 -10.47 -0.11 17.61
N GLY A 423 -9.29 -0.18 17.02
CA GLY A 423 -9.02 0.33 15.68
C GLY A 423 -9.89 -0.31 14.61
N ILE A 424 -10.05 -1.66 14.64
CA ILE A 424 -10.94 -2.39 13.72
C ILE A 424 -12.39 -1.90 13.85
N ARG A 425 -12.85 -1.64 15.05
CA ARG A 425 -14.22 -1.16 15.28
C ARG A 425 -14.45 0.23 14.67
N TYR A 426 -13.49 1.14 14.73
CA TYR A 426 -13.59 2.46 14.08
C TYR A 426 -13.70 2.32 12.57
N THR A 427 -12.85 1.51 11.95
CA THR A 427 -12.90 1.27 10.52
C THR A 427 -14.18 0.56 10.08
N LEU A 428 -14.65 -0.41 10.85
CA LEU A 428 -15.91 -1.11 10.59
C LEU A 428 -17.13 -0.16 10.68
N ASN A 429 -17.13 0.76 11.63
CA ASN A 429 -18.17 1.78 11.74
C ASN A 429 -18.19 2.69 10.50
N ARG A 430 -17.01 3.05 9.94
CA ARG A 430 -16.92 3.78 8.66
C ARG A 430 -17.42 2.94 7.49
N ALA A 431 -17.02 1.68 7.41
CA ALA A 431 -17.47 0.74 6.38
C ALA A 431 -18.99 0.61 6.33
N ASN A 432 -19.65 0.62 7.48
CA ASN A 432 -21.09 0.52 7.58
C ASN A 432 -21.85 1.77 7.10
N ARG A 433 -21.16 2.87 6.79
CA ARG A 433 -21.77 4.11 6.29
C ARG A 433 -21.72 4.23 4.77
N ASN A 434 -21.12 3.27 4.06
CA ASN A 434 -21.08 3.30 2.61
C ASN A 434 -21.47 1.93 2.01
N PRO A 435 -22.03 1.93 0.78
CA PRO A 435 -22.55 0.71 0.15
C PRO A 435 -21.45 -0.30 -0.23
N PHE A 436 -20.23 0.16 -0.44
CA PHE A 436 -19.10 -0.69 -0.81
C PHE A 436 -18.34 -1.25 0.39
N LYS A 437 -18.70 -0.86 1.61
CA LYS A 437 -18.13 -1.35 2.87
C LYS A 437 -16.62 -1.09 3.01
N VAL A 438 -16.10 -0.02 2.40
CA VAL A 438 -14.72 0.39 2.59
C VAL A 438 -14.53 1.05 3.97
N GLY A 439 -13.49 0.63 4.68
CA GLY A 439 -13.28 1.01 6.09
C GLY A 439 -12.33 2.18 6.32
N VAL A 440 -11.67 2.68 5.29
CA VAL A 440 -10.65 3.73 5.39
C VAL A 440 -11.17 5.08 4.88
N PRO A 441 -10.58 6.20 5.32
CA PRO A 441 -10.84 7.50 4.71
C PRO A 441 -10.17 7.58 3.33
N PHE A 442 -10.72 8.39 2.43
CA PHE A 442 -10.14 8.64 1.10
C PHE A 442 -9.14 9.81 1.15
N LEU A 443 -8.10 9.63 1.94
CA LEU A 443 -6.94 10.52 1.97
C LEU A 443 -5.94 10.07 0.91
N TRP A 444 -4.88 10.84 0.68
CA TRP A 444 -3.80 10.43 -0.21
C TRP A 444 -3.28 9.04 0.18
N CYS A 445 -2.96 8.19 -0.78
CA CYS A 445 -2.60 6.79 -0.58
C CYS A 445 -3.69 5.95 0.12
N SER A 446 -4.98 6.18 -0.19
CA SER A 446 -6.09 5.47 0.47
C SER A 446 -6.02 3.95 0.29
N ASN A 447 -5.44 3.46 -0.82
CA ASN A 447 -5.23 2.03 -1.04
C ASN A 447 -4.17 1.43 -0.11
N ASN A 448 -3.14 2.21 0.25
CA ASN A 448 -2.14 1.79 1.25
C ASN A 448 -2.82 1.58 2.61
N PHE A 449 -3.71 2.49 3.02
CA PHE A 449 -4.54 2.31 4.23
C PHE A 449 -5.39 1.05 4.15
N LEU A 450 -5.97 0.77 2.99
CA LEU A 450 -6.86 -0.37 2.83
C LEU A 450 -6.11 -1.70 2.89
N SER A 451 -4.95 -1.77 2.26
CA SER A 451 -4.03 -2.91 2.34
C SER A 451 -3.56 -3.13 3.79
N SER A 452 -3.21 -2.05 4.49
CA SER A 452 -2.82 -2.11 5.91
C SER A 452 -3.96 -2.54 6.81
N LEU A 453 -5.20 -2.08 6.56
CA LEU A 453 -6.37 -2.54 7.29
C LEU A 453 -6.59 -4.05 7.09
N ALA A 454 -6.47 -4.55 5.86
CA ALA A 454 -6.53 -5.99 5.60
C ALA A 454 -5.44 -6.75 6.39
N GLY A 455 -4.21 -6.23 6.40
CA GLY A 455 -3.12 -6.76 7.24
C GLY A 455 -3.46 -6.75 8.72
N GLN A 456 -4.02 -5.66 9.25
CA GLN A 456 -4.43 -5.55 10.65
C GLN A 456 -5.50 -6.59 11.03
N LEU A 457 -6.46 -6.85 10.16
CA LEU A 457 -7.49 -7.88 10.35
C LEU A 457 -6.89 -9.30 10.37
N ILE A 458 -5.91 -9.57 9.50
CA ILE A 458 -5.16 -10.83 9.47
C ILE A 458 -4.37 -11.02 10.77
N LEU A 459 -3.67 -9.99 11.22
CA LEU A 459 -2.88 -10.05 12.45
C LEU A 459 -3.78 -10.23 13.69
N PHE A 460 -4.94 -9.58 13.73
CA PHE A 460 -5.93 -9.81 14.80
C PHE A 460 -6.40 -11.27 14.85
N GLU A 461 -6.70 -11.87 13.69
CA GLU A 461 -7.04 -13.30 13.64
C GLU A 461 -5.88 -14.17 14.15
N LYS A 462 -4.64 -13.86 13.77
CA LYS A 462 -3.46 -14.60 14.23
C LYS A 462 -3.22 -14.46 15.75
N MET A 463 -3.41 -13.26 16.32
CA MET A 463 -3.26 -13.01 17.76
C MET A 463 -4.32 -13.74 18.59
N THR A 464 -5.57 -13.70 18.15
CA THR A 464 -6.73 -14.11 18.95
C THR A 464 -7.27 -15.49 18.57
N GLY A 465 -6.98 -16.00 17.39
CA GLY A 465 -7.62 -17.16 16.77
C GLY A 465 -9.08 -16.89 16.32
N SER A 466 -9.57 -15.66 16.45
CA SER A 466 -10.95 -15.30 16.17
C SER A 466 -11.17 -14.88 14.72
N LYS A 467 -12.08 -15.55 14.03
CA LYS A 467 -12.50 -15.23 12.65
C LYS A 467 -13.65 -14.24 12.56
N LYS A 468 -13.99 -13.54 13.63
CA LYS A 468 -15.19 -12.69 13.68
C LYS A 468 -15.17 -11.55 12.65
N TYR A 469 -14.00 -11.14 12.19
CA TYR A 469 -13.83 -10.08 11.18
C TYR A 469 -13.46 -10.62 9.78
N ASN A 470 -13.52 -11.93 9.56
CA ASN A 470 -13.13 -12.52 8.28
C ASN A 470 -13.99 -12.00 7.11
N GLU A 471 -15.29 -11.84 7.27
CA GLU A 471 -16.14 -11.26 6.24
C GLU A 471 -15.70 -9.82 5.89
N TYR A 472 -15.35 -9.04 6.91
CA TYR A 472 -14.87 -7.68 6.74
C TYR A 472 -13.51 -7.64 6.00
N LEU A 473 -12.60 -8.56 6.33
CA LEU A 473 -11.33 -8.72 5.62
C LEU A 473 -11.56 -9.00 4.13
N LEU A 474 -12.45 -9.94 3.79
CA LEU A 474 -12.76 -10.27 2.39
C LEU A 474 -13.30 -9.05 1.63
N LEU A 475 -14.16 -8.24 2.26
CA LEU A 475 -14.69 -7.04 1.63
C LEU A 475 -13.63 -5.97 1.33
N GLN A 476 -12.60 -5.82 2.20
CA GLN A 476 -11.50 -4.89 1.95
C GLN A 476 -10.60 -5.39 0.82
N ARG A 477 -10.24 -6.68 0.82
CA ARG A 477 -9.51 -7.31 -0.29
C ARG A 477 -10.26 -7.16 -1.62
N ASP A 478 -11.54 -7.51 -1.63
CA ASP A 478 -12.35 -7.49 -2.84
C ASP A 478 -12.52 -6.07 -3.39
N TRP A 479 -12.57 -5.06 -2.51
CA TRP A 479 -12.60 -3.67 -2.95
C TRP A 479 -11.34 -3.29 -3.73
N LEU A 480 -10.16 -3.67 -3.26
CA LEU A 480 -8.89 -3.45 -3.96
C LEU A 480 -8.83 -4.19 -5.32
N LEU A 481 -9.61 -5.24 -5.48
CA LEU A 481 -9.60 -6.11 -6.67
C LEU A 481 -10.84 -5.95 -7.56
N GLY A 482 -11.53 -4.80 -7.47
CA GLY A 482 -12.59 -4.43 -8.40
C GLY A 482 -14.01 -4.34 -7.83
N ARG A 483 -14.23 -4.75 -6.56
CA ARG A 483 -15.52 -4.56 -5.89
C ARG A 483 -15.66 -3.12 -5.35
N ASN A 484 -15.31 -2.15 -6.15
CA ASN A 484 -15.33 -0.72 -5.86
C ASN A 484 -16.22 0.03 -6.86
N PRO A 485 -16.52 1.31 -6.68
CA PRO A 485 -17.43 2.04 -7.56
C PRO A 485 -17.03 2.02 -9.04
N TRP A 486 -15.75 2.11 -9.33
CA TRP A 486 -15.19 2.18 -10.69
C TRP A 486 -15.13 0.80 -11.37
N GLY A 487 -15.13 -0.28 -10.59
CA GLY A 487 -15.09 -1.66 -11.12
C GLY A 487 -13.72 -2.06 -11.66
N THR A 488 -12.68 -1.37 -11.24
CA THR A 488 -11.28 -1.65 -11.60
C THR A 488 -10.49 -2.19 -10.41
N SER A 489 -9.53 -3.08 -10.66
CA SER A 489 -8.51 -3.40 -9.67
C SER A 489 -7.69 -2.14 -9.35
N MET A 490 -7.09 -2.10 -8.18
CA MET A 490 -6.17 -1.03 -7.78
C MET A 490 -4.70 -1.44 -7.93
N TYR A 491 -4.45 -2.60 -8.48
CA TYR A 491 -3.11 -3.08 -8.82
C TYR A 491 -2.95 -3.11 -10.35
N SER A 492 -1.93 -2.44 -10.85
CA SER A 492 -1.62 -2.49 -12.28
C SER A 492 -1.30 -3.91 -12.74
N GLY A 493 -1.83 -4.31 -13.90
CA GLY A 493 -1.63 -5.65 -14.45
C GLY A 493 -2.31 -6.81 -13.71
N ILE A 494 -3.16 -6.57 -12.73
CA ILE A 494 -3.83 -7.62 -11.93
C ILE A 494 -5.35 -7.41 -11.89
N PRO A 495 -6.14 -8.42 -12.35
CA PRO A 495 -5.71 -9.61 -13.09
C PRO A 495 -5.41 -9.28 -14.56
N GLU A 496 -4.55 -10.05 -15.21
CA GLU A 496 -4.10 -9.84 -16.60
C GLU A 496 -5.26 -9.60 -17.61
N ASN A 497 -6.37 -10.31 -17.44
CA ASN A 497 -7.52 -10.22 -18.33
C ASN A 497 -8.70 -9.43 -17.72
N GLY A 498 -8.42 -8.52 -16.76
CA GLY A 498 -9.43 -7.68 -16.10
C GLY A 498 -9.24 -6.19 -16.35
N GLU A 499 -10.02 -5.41 -15.59
CA GLU A 499 -9.86 -3.96 -15.53
C GLU A 499 -8.88 -3.60 -14.41
N PHE A 500 -7.82 -2.86 -14.76
CA PHE A 500 -6.77 -2.43 -13.85
C PHE A 500 -6.15 -1.12 -14.34
N PRO A 501 -5.42 -0.36 -13.51
CA PRO A 501 -4.74 0.86 -13.91
C PRO A 501 -3.72 0.61 -15.04
N ARG A 502 -3.93 1.22 -16.19
CA ARG A 502 -3.09 1.06 -17.38
C ARG A 502 -2.18 2.25 -17.63
N GLU A 503 -2.70 3.44 -17.37
CA GLU A 503 -2.01 4.71 -17.63
C GLU A 503 -1.41 5.28 -16.35
N VAL A 504 -0.72 4.43 -15.60
CA VAL A 504 -0.14 4.78 -14.28
C VAL A 504 0.80 5.97 -14.35
N HIS A 505 0.75 6.83 -13.34
CA HIS A 505 1.59 8.02 -13.22
C HIS A 505 3.04 7.64 -12.88
N THR A 506 3.80 7.23 -13.88
CA THR A 506 5.23 6.90 -13.76
C THR A 506 6.03 7.39 -14.95
N SER A 507 7.31 7.68 -14.73
CA SER A 507 8.23 8.01 -15.82
C SER A 507 8.37 6.88 -16.85
N LEU A 508 8.26 5.63 -16.42
CA LEU A 508 8.35 4.45 -17.30
C LEU A 508 7.19 4.42 -18.29
N TYR A 509 5.98 4.63 -17.80
CA TYR A 509 4.81 4.68 -18.69
C TYR A 509 4.81 5.95 -19.55
N ALA A 510 5.09 7.11 -18.95
CA ALA A 510 5.08 8.39 -19.65
C ALA A 510 6.00 8.40 -20.86
N LEU A 511 7.24 7.93 -20.69
CA LEU A 511 8.31 8.07 -21.69
C LEU A 511 8.47 6.86 -22.62
N LYS A 512 8.14 5.67 -22.14
CA LYS A 512 8.39 4.40 -22.86
C LYS A 512 7.14 3.55 -23.05
N LYS A 513 5.99 3.94 -22.47
CA LYS A 513 4.78 3.11 -22.44
C LYS A 513 5.04 1.70 -21.89
N LEU A 514 5.98 1.59 -20.96
CA LEU A 514 6.27 0.34 -20.30
C LEU A 514 5.17 0.02 -19.29
N GLU A 515 4.72 -1.21 -19.30
CA GLU A 515 3.82 -1.71 -18.26
C GLU A 515 4.54 -1.75 -16.92
N VAL A 516 3.79 -1.48 -15.86
CA VAL A 516 4.28 -1.43 -14.46
C VAL A 516 3.46 -2.44 -13.63
N PRO A 517 3.51 -3.75 -13.95
CA PRO A 517 2.65 -4.74 -13.30
C PRO A 517 2.98 -4.91 -11.83
N GLY A 518 1.92 -5.11 -11.03
CA GLY A 518 2.00 -5.38 -9.60
C GLY A 518 1.98 -4.15 -8.70
N GLY A 519 2.13 -2.94 -9.26
CA GLY A 519 2.10 -1.71 -8.47
C GLY A 519 0.69 -1.41 -7.91
N LEU A 520 0.59 -1.18 -6.61
CA LEU A 520 -0.62 -0.65 -5.98
C LEU A 520 -0.64 0.86 -6.18
N VAL A 521 -1.64 1.37 -6.91
CA VAL A 521 -1.80 2.82 -7.08
C VAL A 521 -2.34 3.46 -5.81
N ASP A 522 -2.07 4.76 -5.61
CA ASP A 522 -2.50 5.56 -4.46
C ASP A 522 -3.97 5.38 -4.10
N GLY A 523 -4.81 5.29 -5.12
CA GLY A 523 -6.24 5.09 -4.95
C GLY A 523 -7.04 6.37 -4.79
N PRO A 524 -8.36 6.24 -4.64
CA PRO A 524 -9.27 7.38 -4.66
C PRO A 524 -9.01 8.34 -3.49
N VAL A 525 -9.19 9.63 -3.77
CA VAL A 525 -9.09 10.71 -2.79
C VAL A 525 -10.40 11.47 -2.66
N TYR A 526 -10.60 12.16 -1.53
CA TYR A 526 -11.71 13.09 -1.40
C TYR A 526 -11.65 14.17 -2.49
N ALA A 527 -12.78 14.48 -3.10
CA ALA A 527 -12.87 15.55 -4.09
C ALA A 527 -12.39 16.90 -3.56
N SER A 528 -12.52 17.14 -2.25
CA SER A 528 -11.97 18.33 -1.58
C SER A 528 -10.44 18.35 -1.57
N ILE A 529 -9.76 17.21 -1.60
CA ILE A 529 -8.31 17.13 -1.78
C ILE A 529 -7.99 17.39 -3.25
N TYR A 530 -8.56 16.59 -4.15
CA TYR A 530 -8.34 16.64 -5.58
C TYR A 530 -8.49 18.05 -6.18
N ASN A 531 -9.57 18.74 -5.85
CA ASN A 531 -9.87 20.06 -6.38
C ASN A 531 -8.93 21.19 -5.89
N ASN A 532 -8.10 20.92 -4.89
CA ASN A 532 -7.08 21.84 -4.37
C ASN A 532 -5.67 21.52 -4.85
N LEU A 533 -5.49 20.43 -5.60
CA LEU A 533 -4.20 20.07 -6.18
C LEU A 533 -3.90 20.91 -7.43
N ILE A 534 -2.62 21.10 -7.68
CA ILE A 534 -2.13 21.87 -8.84
C ILE A 534 -1.34 20.94 -9.77
N GLY A 535 -1.41 21.21 -11.07
CA GLY A 535 -0.64 20.46 -12.07
C GLY A 535 -1.30 19.14 -12.53
N ILE A 536 -2.50 18.81 -12.03
CA ILE A 536 -3.27 17.68 -12.58
C ILE A 536 -3.97 18.13 -13.85
N HIS A 537 -3.72 17.41 -14.94
CA HIS A 537 -4.37 17.60 -16.23
C HIS A 537 -4.60 16.21 -16.84
N LEU A 538 -5.85 15.75 -16.82
CA LEU A 538 -6.20 14.49 -17.47
C LEU A 538 -5.88 14.58 -18.97
N LEU A 539 -5.21 13.56 -19.49
CA LEU A 539 -4.82 13.46 -20.90
C LEU A 539 -5.97 12.96 -21.77
N HIS A 540 -6.88 12.21 -21.17
CA HIS A 540 -8.02 11.61 -21.83
C HIS A 540 -9.34 11.99 -21.13
N PRO A 541 -10.50 11.91 -21.82
CA PRO A 541 -11.80 11.99 -21.16
C PRO A 541 -11.90 10.96 -20.06
N ASP A 542 -12.37 11.36 -18.87
CA ASP A 542 -12.55 10.47 -17.73
C ASP A 542 -13.49 9.31 -18.04
N GLU A 543 -12.97 8.10 -18.16
CA GLU A 543 -13.72 6.88 -18.43
C GLU A 543 -14.64 6.49 -17.26
N PHE A 544 -14.32 6.95 -16.05
CA PHE A 544 -15.09 6.72 -14.83
C PHE A 544 -16.05 7.86 -14.48
N ALA A 545 -16.26 8.85 -15.37
CA ALA A 545 -17.06 10.06 -15.11
C ALA A 545 -18.46 9.74 -14.53
N GLU A 546 -19.11 8.66 -14.97
CA GLU A 546 -20.42 8.24 -14.45
C GLU A 546 -20.36 7.82 -12.97
N PHE A 547 -19.21 7.32 -12.51
CA PHE A 547 -18.99 6.79 -11.15
C PHE A 547 -18.34 7.79 -10.21
N GLN A 548 -17.89 8.92 -10.73
CA GLN A 548 -17.36 10.01 -9.90
C GLN A 548 -18.47 10.66 -9.07
N ASN A 549 -18.08 11.25 -7.96
CA ASN A 549 -19.01 12.02 -7.15
C ASN A 549 -18.32 13.26 -6.53
N ASN A 550 -19.10 14.16 -5.96
CA ASN A 550 -18.56 15.36 -5.31
C ASN A 550 -17.81 15.07 -3.99
N HIS A 551 -17.73 13.82 -3.57
CA HIS A 551 -17.09 13.39 -2.33
C HIS A 551 -15.76 12.67 -2.57
N VAL A 552 -15.69 11.76 -3.55
CA VAL A 552 -14.51 10.92 -3.84
C VAL A 552 -14.30 10.79 -5.35
N VAL A 553 -13.07 10.88 -5.81
CA VAL A 553 -12.65 10.74 -7.21
C VAL A 553 -11.52 9.71 -7.36
N TYR A 554 -11.46 9.09 -8.53
CA TYR A 554 -10.38 8.22 -8.98
C TYR A 554 -10.28 8.30 -10.51
N HIS A 555 -9.08 8.34 -11.06
CA HIS A 555 -8.84 8.33 -12.50
C HIS A 555 -7.74 7.31 -12.85
N ASP A 556 -7.88 6.59 -13.95
CA ASP A 556 -6.78 5.86 -14.59
C ASP A 556 -6.21 6.74 -15.72
N ASP A 557 -5.45 7.74 -15.34
CA ASP A 557 -4.86 8.70 -16.28
C ASP A 557 -3.45 9.11 -15.80
N LEU A 558 -2.50 9.10 -16.72
CA LEU A 558 -1.11 9.51 -16.45
C LEU A 558 -1.01 10.93 -15.85
N GLY A 559 -1.97 11.80 -16.15
CA GLY A 559 -2.01 13.18 -15.64
C GLY A 559 -2.49 13.31 -14.19
N ASP A 560 -2.98 12.24 -13.57
CA ASP A 560 -3.42 12.24 -12.18
C ASP A 560 -2.42 11.53 -11.25
N TYR A 561 -1.51 12.30 -10.68
CA TYR A 561 -0.53 11.82 -9.70
C TYR A 561 -1.14 11.53 -8.31
N SER A 562 -2.36 11.96 -8.05
CA SER A 562 -2.97 11.84 -6.72
C SER A 562 -3.75 10.54 -6.50
N THR A 563 -4.20 9.89 -7.58
CA THR A 563 -4.99 8.66 -7.49
C THR A 563 -4.39 7.49 -8.27
N ASN A 564 -3.51 7.77 -9.24
CA ASN A 564 -3.00 6.77 -10.19
C ASN A 564 -1.48 6.57 -10.15
N GLU A 565 -0.81 7.06 -9.12
CA GLU A 565 0.61 6.83 -8.90
C GLU A 565 0.82 5.53 -8.11
N PRO A 566 1.57 4.53 -8.64
CA PRO A 566 1.87 3.32 -7.89
C PRO A 566 3.00 3.55 -6.89
N THR A 567 2.80 3.13 -5.63
CA THR A 567 3.74 3.34 -4.53
C THR A 567 4.49 2.08 -4.14
N MET A 568 5.76 2.25 -3.80
CA MET A 568 6.66 1.17 -3.41
C MET A 568 6.24 0.55 -2.06
N ASP A 569 5.97 1.38 -1.07
CA ASP A 569 5.61 0.95 0.28
C ASP A 569 4.21 0.32 0.35
N GLY A 570 3.22 0.87 -0.35
CA GLY A 570 1.89 0.28 -0.45
C GLY A 570 1.90 -1.09 -1.11
N THR A 571 2.72 -1.24 -2.17
CA THR A 571 2.92 -2.51 -2.84
C THR A 571 3.59 -3.54 -1.93
N ALA A 572 4.67 -3.16 -1.23
CA ALA A 572 5.35 -4.03 -0.28
C ALA A 572 4.42 -4.44 0.88
N GLY A 573 3.63 -3.50 1.42
CA GLY A 573 2.64 -3.77 2.47
C GLY A 573 1.55 -4.76 2.05
N SER A 574 1.19 -4.77 0.76
CA SER A 574 0.19 -5.68 0.19
C SER A 574 0.62 -7.15 0.13
N LEU A 575 1.92 -7.43 0.20
CA LEU A 575 2.44 -8.81 0.18
C LEU A 575 1.87 -9.65 1.33
N LEU A 576 1.65 -9.07 2.51
CA LEU A 576 1.05 -9.76 3.65
C LEU A 576 -0.37 -10.26 3.33
N MET A 577 -1.20 -9.39 2.77
CA MET A 577 -2.57 -9.74 2.37
C MET A 577 -2.56 -10.80 1.27
N MET A 578 -1.75 -10.63 0.22
CA MET A 578 -1.71 -11.58 -0.89
C MET A 578 -1.20 -12.95 -0.46
N ALA A 579 -0.17 -13.01 0.40
CA ALA A 579 0.35 -14.27 0.95
C ALA A 579 -0.67 -15.00 1.84
N HIS A 580 -1.55 -14.27 2.53
CA HIS A 580 -2.61 -14.88 3.35
C HIS A 580 -3.61 -15.68 2.51
N PHE A 581 -3.90 -15.26 1.28
CA PHE A 581 -4.88 -15.91 0.39
C PHE A 581 -4.26 -16.94 -0.59
N LEU A 582 -2.94 -17.17 -0.53
CA LEU A 582 -2.29 -18.27 -1.25
C LEU A 582 -2.61 -19.62 -0.56
#